data_cd7c1ee27b7eb965e65ac645916acfbe
#
_entry.id   cd7c1ee27b7eb965e65ac645916acfbe
#
_cell.length_a   1.000
_cell.length_b   1.000
_cell.length_c   1.000
_cell.angle_alpha   90.00
_cell.angle_beta   90.00
_cell.angle_gamma   90.00
#
_symmetry.space_group_name_H-M   'P 1'
#
loop_
_entity.id
_entity.type
_entity.pdbx_description
1 polymer ?
#
loop_
_entity_poly.entity_id
_entity_poly.type
_entity_poly.pdbx_seq_one_letter_code
_entity_poly.pdbx_strand_id
1 'polypeptide(L)'
;MNNAIIFIKNDEEVKLARTPYLGGNLLIHTIRELKKVDEIEDIYVVGSKQGYPGTLRRNSISDVIAEIGKNGKVILTSPLYPELSSEDYQRLLKRDQGCVATCDGEICEAFMIPNEQISNYENITFEEVEIKNRKVKKFTIEDAKNSKHENLNDVVIFSLTKSVELANEVCNYLNITPGKIVVNHFADGETLVELGESVRGKRVYVIQSTSKPVNESLMEVLICLDALRRSSAGEITCIIPYYGYARQDRKALPRQPITAKLVASLLEEAGANRVVTFDLHAAQIQGFFHCPVDDLTTVPMMGQYFRRKNFDPEQTVVVSPDHGGVKRARNLAEMLECPIAIIDKRRPRANVCEACNIIGDVKDKDVIIVDDIIDTGGSLIAATNILKEQGCKDIYVCVAHGIFSHNAITRIEDSRIKEVVVTNTITIPQEELASSSKITVLSIGWMLSKLILAVSCHTPVSEVYALYEDK
;
A
#
# COMPACT_ATOMS: atom_id res chain seq x y z
N MET A 1 20.37 16.60 -9.21
CA MET A 1 19.54 15.61 -8.51
C MET A 1 20.14 15.34 -7.14
N ASN A 2 19.40 15.64 -6.10
CA ASN A 2 19.83 15.31 -4.74
C ASN A 2 19.00 14.11 -4.27
N ASN A 3 19.64 13.19 -3.56
CA ASN A 3 19.02 11.97 -3.09
C ASN A 3 19.17 11.85 -1.58
N ALA A 4 18.31 11.07 -0.95
CA ALA A 4 18.49 10.68 0.44
C ALA A 4 18.63 9.17 0.58
N ILE A 5 19.53 8.72 1.43
CA ILE A 5 19.73 7.32 1.79
C ILE A 5 19.50 7.19 3.29
N ILE A 6 18.47 6.45 3.67
CA ILE A 6 18.23 6.05 5.05
C ILE A 6 18.86 4.68 5.23
N PHE A 7 19.85 4.57 6.08
CA PHE A 7 20.56 3.31 6.33
C PHE A 7 20.25 2.75 7.71
N ILE A 8 20.14 1.42 7.78
CA ILE A 8 19.89 0.66 9.01
C ILE A 8 20.98 -0.42 9.08
N LYS A 9 21.84 -0.34 10.10
CA LYS A 9 23.09 -1.09 10.15
C LYS A 9 22.93 -2.58 10.50
N ASN A 10 21.95 -2.92 11.34
CA ASN A 10 21.79 -4.27 11.88
C ASN A 10 20.35 -4.57 12.32
N ASP A 11 20.08 -5.81 12.72
CA ASP A 11 18.74 -6.26 13.11
C ASP A 11 18.20 -5.55 14.37
N GLU A 12 19.06 -5.07 15.26
CA GLU A 12 18.66 -4.30 16.44
C GLU A 12 18.16 -2.91 16.03
N GLU A 13 18.86 -2.24 15.15
CA GLU A 13 18.42 -0.95 14.57
C GLU A 13 17.13 -1.11 13.73
N VAL A 14 16.95 -2.23 13.04
CA VAL A 14 15.68 -2.54 12.36
C VAL A 14 14.51 -2.57 13.35
N LYS A 15 14.71 -3.17 14.52
CA LYS A 15 13.70 -3.20 15.58
C LYS A 15 13.42 -1.81 16.15
N LEU A 16 14.47 -1.04 16.44
CA LEU A 16 14.36 0.33 16.92
C LEU A 16 13.69 1.25 15.90
N ALA A 17 14.08 1.17 14.62
CA ALA A 17 13.52 1.97 13.56
C ALA A 17 11.99 1.77 13.37
N ARG A 18 11.48 0.61 13.80
CA ARG A 18 10.05 0.27 13.80
C ARG A 18 9.31 0.69 15.07
N THR A 19 10.02 1.24 16.06
CA THR A 19 9.37 1.70 17.30
C THR A 19 8.39 2.82 17.00
N PRO A 20 7.17 2.78 17.60
CA PRO A 20 6.18 3.83 17.45
C PRO A 20 6.73 5.21 17.79
N TYR A 21 6.50 6.20 16.92
CA TYR A 21 6.95 7.58 17.12
C TYR A 21 6.06 8.56 16.33
N LEU A 22 5.45 9.55 17.00
CA LEU A 22 4.67 10.64 16.42
C LEU A 22 3.70 10.21 15.28
N GLY A 23 2.83 9.22 15.53
CA GLY A 23 1.85 8.74 14.57
C GLY A 23 2.43 7.86 13.46
N GLY A 24 3.56 7.23 13.71
CA GLY A 24 4.23 6.29 12.80
C GLY A 24 5.23 5.44 13.54
N ASN A 25 6.38 5.25 12.93
CA ASN A 25 7.59 4.76 13.57
C ASN A 25 8.76 5.68 13.20
N LEU A 26 9.91 5.48 13.83
CA LEU A 26 11.11 6.33 13.64
C LEU A 26 11.48 6.45 12.16
N LEU A 27 11.52 5.34 11.44
CA LEU A 27 11.88 5.34 10.02
C LEU A 27 10.89 6.17 9.19
N ILE A 28 9.60 6.05 9.46
CA ILE A 28 8.57 6.81 8.77
C ILE A 28 8.63 8.30 9.10
N HIS A 29 8.92 8.62 10.35
CA HIS A 29 9.14 10.01 10.72
C HIS A 29 10.29 10.62 9.91
N THR A 30 11.44 9.92 9.83
CA THR A 30 12.58 10.34 9.01
C THR A 30 12.22 10.51 7.53
N ILE A 31 11.46 9.55 6.95
CA ILE A 31 10.98 9.67 5.57
C ILE A 31 10.12 10.93 5.39
N ARG A 32 9.22 11.23 6.33
CA ARG A 32 8.37 12.42 6.27
C ARG A 32 9.18 13.72 6.33
N GLU A 33 10.19 13.79 7.20
CA GLU A 33 11.03 14.98 7.28
C GLU A 33 11.87 15.18 6.02
N LEU A 34 12.40 14.12 5.43
CA LEU A 34 13.13 14.18 4.15
C LEU A 34 12.22 14.59 2.99
N LYS A 35 10.97 14.14 2.97
CA LYS A 35 9.98 14.51 1.93
C LYS A 35 9.56 15.99 1.96
N LYS A 36 9.74 16.67 3.06
CA LYS A 36 9.50 18.12 3.15
C LYS A 36 10.64 18.97 2.55
N VAL A 37 11.72 18.33 2.11
CA VAL A 37 12.89 18.99 1.51
C VAL A 37 12.72 18.94 0.00
N ASP A 38 12.30 20.04 -0.60
CA ASP A 38 11.95 20.12 -2.04
C ASP A 38 13.11 19.75 -2.97
N GLU A 39 14.37 19.88 -2.51
CA GLU A 39 15.56 19.55 -3.30
C GLU A 39 15.89 18.04 -3.35
N ILE A 40 15.20 17.18 -2.54
CA ILE A 40 15.39 15.72 -2.54
C ILE A 40 14.41 15.08 -3.53
N GLU A 41 14.94 14.39 -4.53
CA GLU A 41 14.15 13.71 -5.56
C GLU A 41 13.78 12.30 -5.14
N ASP A 42 14.77 11.49 -4.74
CA ASP A 42 14.57 10.10 -4.35
C ASP A 42 15.04 9.82 -2.92
N ILE A 43 14.29 8.97 -2.21
CA ILE A 43 14.62 8.46 -0.88
C ILE A 43 14.84 6.96 -0.95
N TYR A 44 16.04 6.50 -0.68
CA TYR A 44 16.42 5.10 -0.64
C TYR A 44 16.42 4.58 0.80
N VAL A 45 15.90 3.37 1.02
CA VAL A 45 15.98 2.69 2.31
C VAL A 45 16.84 1.44 2.16
N VAL A 46 17.93 1.39 2.90
CA VAL A 46 18.93 0.31 2.89
C VAL A 46 18.90 -0.44 4.22
N GLY A 47 19.02 -1.76 4.18
CA GLY A 47 19.02 -2.61 5.37
C GLY A 47 17.64 -3.03 5.89
N SER A 48 16.56 -2.54 5.29
CA SER A 48 15.21 -3.00 5.61
C SER A 48 14.74 -4.11 4.66
N LYS A 49 14.07 -5.13 5.20
CA LYS A 49 13.41 -6.17 4.39
C LYS A 49 12.06 -5.73 3.80
N GLN A 50 11.53 -4.59 4.26
CA GLN A 50 10.24 -4.05 3.84
C GLN A 50 10.43 -2.80 2.99
N GLY A 51 9.55 -2.59 2.00
CA GLY A 51 9.40 -1.33 1.28
C GLY A 51 8.55 -0.35 2.08
N TYR A 52 8.78 0.95 1.89
CA TYR A 52 8.00 2.03 2.51
C TYR A 52 7.46 2.95 1.43
N PRO A 53 6.24 3.47 1.58
CA PRO A 53 5.64 4.38 0.60
C PRO A 53 6.55 5.58 0.32
N GLY A 54 6.72 5.90 -0.95
CA GLY A 54 7.53 7.02 -1.36
C GLY A 54 9.04 6.80 -1.24
N THR A 55 9.51 5.54 -1.14
CA THR A 55 10.94 5.22 -1.07
C THR A 55 11.33 4.09 -2.02
N LEU A 56 12.60 4.05 -2.40
CA LEU A 56 13.23 2.97 -3.16
C LEU A 56 14.02 2.07 -2.22
N ARG A 57 13.69 0.77 -2.22
CA ARG A 57 14.41 -0.20 -1.38
C ARG A 57 15.65 -0.72 -2.12
N ARG A 58 16.79 -0.79 -1.39
CA ARG A 58 18.02 -1.44 -1.88
C ARG A 58 18.62 -2.30 -0.77
N ASN A 59 19.45 -3.26 -1.17
CA ASN A 59 20.07 -4.19 -0.22
C ASN A 59 21.31 -3.56 0.42
N SER A 60 22.02 -2.72 -0.30
CA SER A 60 23.24 -2.05 0.17
C SER A 60 23.33 -0.59 -0.32
N ILE A 61 24.18 0.20 0.33
CA ILE A 61 24.53 1.55 -0.13
C ILE A 61 25.20 1.47 -1.51
N SER A 62 25.99 0.45 -1.76
CA SER A 62 26.66 0.24 -3.07
C SER A 62 25.68 0.10 -4.22
N ASP A 63 24.52 -0.55 -3.99
CA ASP A 63 23.45 -0.65 -5.00
C ASP A 63 22.87 0.73 -5.35
N VAL A 64 22.73 1.60 -4.34
CA VAL A 64 22.26 2.98 -4.54
C VAL A 64 23.30 3.80 -5.30
N ILE A 65 24.58 3.70 -4.93
CA ILE A 65 25.68 4.42 -5.58
C ILE A 65 25.74 4.12 -7.08
N ALA A 66 25.43 2.90 -7.47
CA ALA A 66 25.41 2.49 -8.87
C ALA A 66 24.26 3.15 -9.69
N GLU A 67 23.19 3.59 -9.03
CA GLU A 67 22.02 4.17 -9.67
C GLU A 67 22.04 5.70 -9.73
N ILE A 68 22.56 6.36 -8.69
CA ILE A 68 22.57 7.83 -8.61
C ILE A 68 23.62 8.43 -9.57
N GLY A 69 23.23 9.52 -10.23
CA GLY A 69 24.14 10.25 -11.12
C GLY A 69 25.31 10.92 -10.35
N LYS A 70 26.33 11.33 -11.09
CA LYS A 70 27.52 12.01 -10.53
C LYS A 70 27.27 13.46 -10.08
N ASN A 71 26.21 14.08 -10.53
CA ASN A 71 25.87 15.46 -10.20
C ASN A 71 24.85 15.51 -9.07
N GLY A 72 25.01 16.42 -8.12
CA GLY A 72 24.14 16.61 -6.98
C GLY A 72 24.74 16.22 -5.64
N LYS A 73 23.90 16.04 -4.65
CA LYS A 73 24.28 15.75 -3.26
C LYS A 73 23.44 14.61 -2.69
N VAL A 74 24.00 13.86 -1.76
CA VAL A 74 23.29 12.79 -1.06
C VAL A 74 23.25 13.10 0.43
N ILE A 75 22.05 12.98 1.02
CA ILE A 75 21.89 12.89 2.47
C ILE A 75 21.94 11.42 2.88
N LEU A 76 22.93 11.05 3.66
CA LEU A 76 23.03 9.73 4.29
C LEU A 76 22.63 9.89 5.76
N THR A 77 21.53 9.28 6.19
CA THR A 77 20.99 9.47 7.55
C THR A 77 20.50 8.17 8.18
N SER A 78 20.50 8.13 9.51
CA SER A 78 19.92 7.05 10.31
C SER A 78 18.53 7.43 10.83
N PRO A 79 17.56 6.52 10.87
CA PRO A 79 16.23 6.79 11.44
C PRO A 79 16.25 6.89 12.98
N LEU A 80 17.39 6.64 13.62
CA LEU A 80 17.50 6.69 15.08
C LEU A 80 17.71 8.10 15.67
N TYR A 81 17.68 9.13 14.83
CA TYR A 81 17.73 10.54 15.26
C TYR A 81 16.42 11.26 14.84
N PRO A 82 15.30 10.95 15.50
CA PRO A 82 13.98 11.42 15.06
C PRO A 82 13.75 12.92 15.24
N GLU A 83 14.57 13.60 16.06
CA GLU A 83 14.47 15.06 16.22
C GLU A 83 15.10 15.86 15.06
N LEU A 84 15.78 15.19 14.11
CA LEU A 84 16.23 15.85 12.88
C LEU A 84 15.04 16.25 12.03
N SER A 85 14.98 17.52 11.64
CA SER A 85 13.89 18.09 10.85
C SER A 85 14.28 18.33 9.40
N SER A 86 13.30 18.62 8.57
CA SER A 86 13.50 19.07 7.18
C SER A 86 14.44 20.28 7.08
N GLU A 87 14.36 21.23 8.02
CA GLU A 87 15.27 22.39 8.06
C GLU A 87 16.73 22.00 8.27
N ASP A 88 17.02 20.98 9.08
CA ASP A 88 18.38 20.50 9.31
C ASP A 88 18.92 19.85 8.04
N TYR A 89 18.12 19.01 7.36
CA TYR A 89 18.51 18.42 6.08
C TYR A 89 18.73 19.49 5.00
N GLN A 90 17.90 20.54 4.94
CA GLN A 90 18.11 21.68 4.03
C GLN A 90 19.41 22.43 4.35
N ARG A 91 19.77 22.60 5.63
CA ARG A 91 21.04 23.22 6.02
C ARG A 91 22.25 22.41 5.56
N LEU A 92 22.18 21.08 5.65
CA LEU A 92 23.24 20.21 5.12
C LEU A 92 23.36 20.35 3.61
N LEU A 93 22.25 20.36 2.87
CA LEU A 93 22.23 20.49 1.40
C LEU A 93 22.82 21.83 0.91
N LYS A 94 22.75 22.89 1.69
CA LYS A 94 23.33 24.20 1.33
C LYS A 94 24.85 24.25 1.40
N ARG A 95 25.51 23.23 1.93
CA ARG A 95 26.97 23.15 1.95
C ARG A 95 27.51 22.61 0.64
N ASP A 96 28.70 23.10 0.23
CA ASP A 96 29.36 22.68 -1.03
C ASP A 96 30.32 21.50 -0.83
N GLN A 97 30.76 21.27 0.40
CA GLN A 97 31.60 20.15 0.77
C GLN A 97 30.87 19.17 1.68
N GLY A 98 31.38 17.94 1.81
CA GLY A 98 30.86 16.94 2.72
C GLY A 98 30.76 17.48 4.14
N CYS A 99 29.56 17.37 4.74
CA CYS A 99 29.33 17.84 6.12
C CYS A 99 28.47 16.84 6.91
N VAL A 100 28.54 16.93 8.22
CA VAL A 100 27.81 16.10 9.18
C VAL A 100 27.04 16.96 10.18
N ALA A 101 25.84 16.57 10.56
CA ALA A 101 25.08 17.22 11.62
C ALA A 101 25.66 16.85 12.99
N THR A 102 25.88 17.84 13.84
CA THR A 102 26.31 17.66 15.25
C THR A 102 25.33 18.37 16.19
N CYS A 103 25.20 17.86 17.41
CA CYS A 103 24.44 18.49 18.48
C CYS A 103 25.25 18.34 19.79
N ASP A 104 25.51 19.44 20.45
CA ASP A 104 26.37 19.47 21.67
C ASP A 104 27.71 18.76 21.47
N GLY A 105 28.29 18.81 20.26
CA GLY A 105 29.55 18.16 19.89
C GLY A 105 29.46 16.66 19.55
N GLU A 106 28.28 16.06 19.58
CA GLU A 106 28.07 14.67 19.17
C GLU A 106 27.49 14.57 17.73
N ILE A 107 27.97 13.57 16.98
CA ILE A 107 27.51 13.32 15.60
C ILE A 107 26.10 12.72 15.58
N CYS A 108 25.19 13.35 14.85
CA CYS A 108 23.80 12.91 14.72
C CYS A 108 23.55 11.91 13.57
N GLU A 109 24.57 11.24 13.07
CA GLU A 109 24.47 10.28 11.94
C GLU A 109 23.64 10.80 10.74
N ALA A 110 23.73 12.09 10.43
CA ALA A 110 23.18 12.70 9.23
C ALA A 110 24.31 13.42 8.47
N PHE A 111 24.64 12.89 7.30
CA PHE A 111 25.77 13.32 6.47
C PHE A 111 25.24 13.85 5.14
N MET A 112 25.82 14.93 4.65
CA MET A 112 25.66 15.35 3.26
C MET A 112 26.95 15.07 2.50
N ILE A 113 26.85 14.39 1.37
CA ILE A 113 27.97 13.96 0.54
C ILE A 113 27.72 14.41 -0.89
N PRO A 114 28.63 15.16 -1.55
CA PRO A 114 28.54 15.39 -2.98
C PRO A 114 28.55 14.06 -3.76
N ASN A 115 27.68 13.90 -4.76
CA ASN A 115 27.55 12.64 -5.50
C ASN A 115 28.88 12.14 -6.10
N GLU A 116 29.75 13.03 -6.50
CA GLU A 116 31.08 12.71 -7.02
C GLU A 116 32.01 12.02 -6.00
N GLN A 117 31.75 12.20 -4.71
CA GLN A 117 32.54 11.66 -3.60
C GLN A 117 31.90 10.42 -2.95
N ILE A 118 30.64 10.11 -3.28
CA ILE A 118 29.87 9.07 -2.56
C ILE A 118 30.47 7.67 -2.67
N SER A 119 31.18 7.36 -3.74
CA SER A 119 31.85 6.07 -3.91
C SER A 119 33.00 5.84 -2.91
N ASN A 120 33.47 6.90 -2.25
CA ASN A 120 34.53 6.86 -1.27
C ASN A 120 34.09 7.44 0.10
N TYR A 121 32.83 7.35 0.42
CA TYR A 121 32.20 8.02 1.58
C TYR A 121 32.81 7.65 2.93
N GLU A 122 33.40 6.48 3.07
CA GLU A 122 34.05 6.01 4.31
C GLU A 122 35.34 6.77 4.63
N ASN A 123 35.95 7.44 3.64
CA ASN A 123 37.22 8.16 3.77
C ASN A 123 37.06 9.68 3.66
N ILE A 124 35.85 10.21 3.71
CA ILE A 124 35.57 11.65 3.60
C ILE A 124 35.80 12.31 4.98
N THR A 125 36.44 13.44 4.97
CA THR A 125 36.50 14.34 6.14
C THR A 125 35.30 15.28 6.05
N PHE A 126 34.44 15.27 7.06
CA PHE A 126 33.22 16.06 7.09
C PHE A 126 33.38 17.37 7.86
N GLU A 127 32.79 18.46 7.32
CA GLU A 127 32.59 19.70 8.06
C GLU A 127 31.44 19.52 9.06
N GLU A 128 31.60 19.90 10.31
CA GLU A 128 30.54 19.84 11.32
C GLU A 128 29.55 20.99 11.16
N VAL A 129 28.29 20.66 11.18
CA VAL A 129 27.17 21.61 11.13
C VAL A 129 26.35 21.45 12.41
N GLU A 130 26.52 22.38 13.35
CA GLU A 130 25.85 22.34 14.63
C GLU A 130 24.36 22.65 14.50
N ILE A 131 23.53 21.79 15.09
CA ILE A 131 22.08 21.97 15.22
C ILE A 131 21.82 22.80 16.48
N LYS A 132 21.42 24.06 16.27
CA LYS A 132 21.20 25.01 17.35
C LYS A 132 19.75 24.96 17.88
N ASN A 133 19.61 25.28 19.16
CA ASN A 133 18.36 25.50 19.87
C ASN A 133 17.47 24.29 20.14
N ARG A 134 17.97 23.06 19.99
CA ARG A 134 17.26 21.87 20.43
C ARG A 134 18.21 20.71 20.67
N LYS A 135 17.79 19.77 21.53
CA LYS A 135 18.54 18.55 21.80
C LYS A 135 18.17 17.51 20.76
N VAL A 136 19.16 16.98 20.08
CA VAL A 136 19.02 15.84 19.17
C VAL A 136 19.83 14.69 19.74
N LYS A 137 19.20 13.59 20.09
CA LYS A 137 19.85 12.41 20.65
C LYS A 137 19.49 11.15 19.89
N LYS A 138 20.38 10.16 19.94
CA LYS A 138 20.11 8.84 19.38
C LYS A 138 18.98 8.15 20.17
N PHE A 139 18.00 7.63 19.46
CA PHE A 139 16.93 6.84 20.03
C PHE A 139 17.44 5.46 20.48
N THR A 140 17.17 5.09 21.72
CA THR A 140 17.71 3.88 22.36
C THR A 140 16.63 2.83 22.60
N ILE A 141 17.05 1.62 23.04
CA ILE A 141 16.13 0.54 23.47
C ILE A 141 15.26 1.00 24.66
N GLU A 142 15.81 1.83 25.54
CA GLU A 142 15.08 2.35 26.69
C GLU A 142 13.99 3.34 26.24
N ASP A 143 14.32 4.23 25.30
CA ASP A 143 13.33 5.12 24.66
C ASP A 143 12.24 4.29 23.96
N ALA A 144 12.60 3.18 23.30
CA ALA A 144 11.65 2.27 22.67
C ALA A 144 10.68 1.62 23.66
N LYS A 145 11.16 1.25 24.86
CA LYS A 145 10.30 0.68 25.92
C LYS A 145 9.29 1.71 26.43
N ASN A 146 9.67 2.99 26.45
CA ASN A 146 8.85 4.09 26.94
C ASN A 146 7.93 4.68 25.86
N SER A 147 8.21 4.43 24.56
CA SER A 147 7.46 5.01 23.44
C SER A 147 6.39 4.07 22.87
N LYS A 148 6.00 3.00 23.59
CA LYS A 148 4.83 2.22 23.18
C LYS A 148 3.66 3.17 23.00
N HIS A 149 2.98 3.07 21.84
CA HIS A 149 1.68 3.72 21.69
C HIS A 149 0.76 3.16 22.79
N GLU A 150 0.58 3.89 23.88
CA GLU A 150 -0.35 3.52 24.97
C GLU A 150 -1.72 3.15 24.39
N ASN A 151 -2.10 3.78 23.28
CA ASN A 151 -3.34 3.52 22.55
C ASN A 151 -3.38 2.15 21.81
N LEU A 152 -2.31 1.37 21.75
CA LEU A 152 -2.31 0.02 21.16
C LEU A 152 -2.20 -1.11 22.21
N ASN A 153 -2.13 -0.78 23.50
CA ASN A 153 -1.96 -1.80 24.56
C ASN A 153 -3.14 -2.77 24.65
N ASP A 154 -4.34 -2.34 24.27
CA ASP A 154 -5.57 -3.12 24.24
C ASP A 154 -5.95 -3.58 22.82
N VAL A 155 -5.08 -3.38 21.84
CA VAL A 155 -5.28 -3.79 20.45
C VAL A 155 -4.76 -5.19 20.21
N VAL A 156 -5.59 -6.02 19.57
CA VAL A 156 -5.21 -7.36 19.08
C VAL A 156 -5.55 -7.44 17.59
N ILE A 157 -4.60 -7.91 16.79
CA ILE A 157 -4.79 -8.14 15.35
C ILE A 157 -4.75 -9.64 15.09
N PHE A 158 -5.85 -10.18 14.62
CA PHE A 158 -5.92 -11.56 14.14
C PHE A 158 -5.88 -11.60 12.62
N SER A 159 -5.23 -12.62 12.10
CA SER A 159 -5.27 -12.98 10.68
C SER A 159 -5.99 -14.31 10.53
N LEU A 160 -6.85 -14.42 9.54
CA LEU A 160 -7.35 -15.70 9.06
C LEU A 160 -6.53 -16.17 7.84
N THR A 161 -6.92 -17.31 7.26
CA THR A 161 -6.06 -18.08 6.35
C THR A 161 -5.59 -17.31 5.09
N LYS A 162 -6.35 -16.33 4.59
CA LYS A 162 -6.05 -15.62 3.33
C LYS A 162 -5.25 -14.33 3.49
N SER A 163 -4.95 -13.89 4.71
CA SER A 163 -4.30 -12.59 4.93
C SER A 163 -3.15 -12.63 5.94
N VAL A 164 -2.55 -13.80 6.17
CA VAL A 164 -1.49 -14.00 7.16
C VAL A 164 -0.28 -13.10 6.90
N GLU A 165 0.19 -13.04 5.66
CA GLU A 165 1.35 -12.21 5.28
C GLU A 165 1.06 -10.72 5.48
N LEU A 166 -0.13 -10.26 5.02
CA LEU A 166 -0.56 -8.88 5.19
C LEU A 166 -0.69 -8.49 6.67
N ALA A 167 -1.29 -9.35 7.50
CA ALA A 167 -1.43 -9.09 8.93
C ALA A 167 -0.08 -9.03 9.65
N ASN A 168 0.84 -9.93 9.30
CA ASN A 168 2.21 -9.90 9.83
C ASN A 168 2.93 -8.61 9.42
N GLU A 169 2.76 -8.16 8.19
CA GLU A 169 3.32 -6.89 7.70
C GLU A 169 2.75 -5.71 8.49
N VAL A 170 1.43 -5.66 8.69
CA VAL A 170 0.75 -4.63 9.50
C VAL A 170 1.24 -4.62 10.93
N CYS A 171 1.32 -5.80 11.58
CA CYS A 171 1.83 -5.94 12.93
C CYS A 171 3.28 -5.47 13.06
N ASN A 172 4.11 -5.73 12.03
CA ASN A 172 5.48 -5.23 11.97
C ASN A 172 5.53 -3.69 11.89
N TYR A 173 4.66 -3.06 11.09
CA TYR A 173 4.58 -1.58 11.03
C TYR A 173 4.12 -0.97 12.36
N LEU A 174 3.24 -1.67 13.09
CA LEU A 174 2.71 -1.21 14.38
C LEU A 174 3.60 -1.59 15.56
N ASN A 175 4.64 -2.40 15.34
CA ASN A 175 5.49 -2.98 16.39
C ASN A 175 4.70 -3.75 17.47
N ILE A 176 3.70 -4.52 17.03
CA ILE A 176 2.90 -5.40 17.89
C ILE A 176 3.02 -6.85 17.42
N THR A 177 2.74 -7.79 18.30
CA THR A 177 2.70 -9.21 17.97
C THR A 177 1.32 -9.59 17.45
N PRO A 178 1.20 -10.35 16.35
CA PRO A 178 -0.08 -10.90 15.91
C PRO A 178 -0.75 -11.72 17.01
N GLY A 179 -2.06 -11.61 17.11
CA GLY A 179 -2.88 -12.40 18.04
C GLY A 179 -2.83 -13.88 17.69
N LYS A 180 -2.90 -14.71 18.72
CA LYS A 180 -2.87 -16.18 18.57
C LYS A 180 -4.25 -16.70 18.18
N ILE A 181 -4.35 -17.25 17.00
CA ILE A 181 -5.58 -17.84 16.46
C ILE A 181 -5.24 -19.11 15.69
N VAL A 182 -6.13 -20.09 15.75
CA VAL A 182 -6.03 -21.34 14.99
C VAL A 182 -7.31 -21.48 14.17
N VAL A 183 -7.16 -21.77 12.90
CA VAL A 183 -8.25 -22.09 11.99
C VAL A 183 -8.03 -23.51 11.48
N ASN A 184 -8.94 -24.41 11.80
CA ASN A 184 -8.91 -25.81 11.42
C ASN A 184 -10.21 -26.19 10.70
N HIS A 185 -10.21 -27.36 10.07
CA HIS A 185 -11.40 -27.93 9.46
C HIS A 185 -11.63 -29.33 10.00
N PHE A 186 -12.91 -29.64 10.28
CA PHE A 186 -13.31 -31.01 10.56
C PHE A 186 -13.24 -31.89 9.30
N ALA A 187 -13.34 -33.19 9.47
CA ALA A 187 -13.21 -34.14 8.36
C ALA A 187 -14.31 -33.97 7.27
N ASP A 188 -15.44 -33.40 7.63
CA ASP A 188 -16.55 -33.06 6.72
C ASP A 188 -16.44 -31.67 6.10
N GLY A 189 -15.39 -30.90 6.46
CA GLY A 189 -15.11 -29.58 5.92
C GLY A 189 -15.67 -28.41 6.74
N GLU A 190 -16.33 -28.64 7.88
CA GLU A 190 -16.76 -27.56 8.77
C GLU A 190 -15.53 -26.83 9.36
N THR A 191 -15.63 -25.50 9.39
CA THR A 191 -14.54 -24.65 9.91
C THR A 191 -14.63 -24.50 11.43
N LEU A 192 -13.50 -24.68 12.10
CA LEU A 192 -13.30 -24.40 13.53
C LEU A 192 -12.32 -23.25 13.70
N VAL A 193 -12.69 -22.25 14.50
CA VAL A 193 -11.82 -21.13 14.88
C VAL A 193 -11.62 -21.15 16.40
N GLU A 194 -10.37 -21.13 16.84
CA GLU A 194 -9.99 -21.09 18.24
C GLU A 194 -9.11 -19.88 18.54
N LEU A 195 -9.53 -19.04 19.50
CA LEU A 195 -8.75 -17.91 19.98
C LEU A 195 -7.74 -18.38 21.01
N GLY A 196 -6.45 -18.19 20.77
CA GLY A 196 -5.36 -18.61 21.64
C GLY A 196 -5.04 -17.64 22.78
N GLU A 197 -5.82 -16.55 22.94
CA GLU A 197 -5.65 -15.56 24.01
C GLU A 197 -6.96 -14.88 24.40
N SER A 198 -6.98 -14.23 25.56
CA SER A 198 -8.15 -13.47 26.01
C SER A 198 -8.30 -12.15 25.24
N VAL A 199 -9.49 -11.91 24.73
CA VAL A 199 -9.87 -10.69 24.00
C VAL A 199 -10.86 -9.81 24.78
N ARG A 200 -11.16 -10.18 26.02
CA ARG A 200 -12.17 -9.49 26.84
C ARG A 200 -11.85 -8.02 27.00
N GLY A 201 -12.79 -7.16 26.55
CA GLY A 201 -12.69 -5.72 26.61
C GLY A 201 -11.66 -5.10 25.65
N LYS A 202 -10.95 -5.91 24.83
CA LYS A 202 -9.96 -5.43 23.87
C LYS A 202 -10.59 -4.93 22.57
N ARG A 203 -9.90 -4.03 21.87
CA ARG A 203 -10.18 -3.65 20.48
C ARG A 203 -9.53 -4.67 19.55
N VAL A 204 -10.34 -5.35 18.79
CA VAL A 204 -9.90 -6.47 17.95
C VAL A 204 -10.04 -6.13 16.49
N TYR A 205 -8.99 -6.35 15.73
CA TYR A 205 -8.96 -6.23 14.28
C TYR A 205 -8.80 -7.62 13.67
N VAL A 206 -9.74 -8.04 12.80
CA VAL A 206 -9.68 -9.30 12.07
C VAL A 206 -9.38 -8.99 10.61
N ILE A 207 -8.27 -9.49 10.08
CA ILE A 207 -7.85 -9.26 8.70
C ILE A 207 -8.07 -10.53 7.88
N GLN A 208 -8.96 -10.46 6.87
CA GLN A 208 -9.24 -11.55 5.95
C GLN A 208 -9.83 -11.07 4.64
N SER A 209 -9.17 -11.31 3.54
CA SER A 209 -9.78 -11.17 2.22
C SER A 209 -10.75 -12.31 1.94
N THR A 210 -11.99 -11.98 1.57
CA THR A 210 -12.99 -12.99 1.19
C THR A 210 -12.80 -13.40 -0.28
N SER A 211 -11.56 -13.79 -0.61
CA SER A 211 -11.13 -14.30 -1.91
C SER A 211 -11.29 -15.83 -2.00
N LYS A 212 -10.90 -16.39 -3.11
CA LYS A 212 -11.05 -17.86 -3.39
C LYS A 212 -10.27 -18.74 -2.39
N PRO A 213 -10.92 -19.81 -1.86
CA PRO A 213 -12.31 -20.22 -2.00
C PRO A 213 -13.24 -19.27 -1.23
N VAL A 214 -14.10 -18.54 -1.97
CA VAL A 214 -14.85 -17.38 -1.44
C VAL A 214 -15.76 -17.74 -0.28
N ASN A 215 -16.46 -18.88 -0.37
CA ASN A 215 -17.43 -19.30 0.66
C ASN A 215 -16.72 -19.72 1.96
N GLU A 216 -15.59 -20.42 1.86
CA GLU A 216 -14.79 -20.83 3.00
C GLU A 216 -14.20 -19.61 3.72
N SER A 217 -13.54 -18.71 2.97
CA SER A 217 -12.95 -17.52 3.55
C SER A 217 -13.99 -16.59 4.18
N LEU A 218 -15.22 -16.51 3.64
CA LEU A 218 -16.32 -15.80 4.27
C LEU A 218 -16.78 -16.49 5.55
N MET A 219 -16.95 -17.82 5.56
CA MET A 219 -17.33 -18.57 6.77
C MET A 219 -16.30 -18.46 7.87
N GLU A 220 -15.00 -18.50 7.55
CA GLU A 220 -13.94 -18.25 8.54
C GLU A 220 -14.14 -16.90 9.23
N VAL A 221 -14.45 -15.84 8.48
CA VAL A 221 -14.70 -14.51 9.05
C VAL A 221 -15.90 -14.54 9.99
N LEU A 222 -17.04 -15.10 9.55
CA LEU A 222 -18.28 -15.12 10.34
C LEU A 222 -18.11 -15.89 11.65
N ILE A 223 -17.46 -17.06 11.61
CA ILE A 223 -17.19 -17.88 12.78
C ILE A 223 -16.22 -17.17 13.73
N CYS A 224 -15.18 -16.51 13.19
CA CYS A 224 -14.23 -15.74 14.00
C CYS A 224 -14.93 -14.57 14.70
N LEU A 225 -15.76 -13.80 14.01
CA LEU A 225 -16.51 -12.68 14.59
C LEU A 225 -17.44 -13.15 15.71
N ASP A 226 -18.14 -14.29 15.55
CA ASP A 226 -19.00 -14.86 16.59
C ASP A 226 -18.17 -15.32 17.80
N ALA A 227 -17.01 -15.94 17.59
CA ALA A 227 -16.11 -16.35 18.66
C ALA A 227 -15.61 -15.13 19.47
N LEU A 228 -15.25 -14.04 18.79
CA LEU A 228 -14.82 -12.78 19.42
C LEU A 228 -15.93 -12.13 20.23
N ARG A 229 -17.15 -12.04 19.66
CA ARG A 229 -18.35 -11.52 20.35
C ARG A 229 -18.65 -12.31 21.61
N ARG A 230 -18.64 -13.65 21.52
CA ARG A 230 -18.88 -14.54 22.68
C ARG A 230 -17.76 -14.47 23.71
N SER A 231 -16.54 -14.13 23.29
CA SER A 231 -15.40 -13.91 24.19
C SER A 231 -15.36 -12.51 24.80
N SER A 232 -16.42 -11.71 24.60
CA SER A 232 -16.57 -10.34 25.13
C SER A 232 -15.47 -9.38 24.64
N ALA A 233 -15.07 -9.44 23.38
CA ALA A 233 -14.28 -8.38 22.75
C ALA A 233 -14.99 -7.03 22.93
N GLY A 234 -14.24 -5.97 23.19
CA GLY A 234 -14.79 -4.64 23.43
C GLY A 234 -15.30 -3.97 22.15
N GLU A 235 -14.52 -4.06 21.09
CA GLU A 235 -14.87 -3.59 19.75
C GLU A 235 -14.24 -4.53 18.73
N ILE A 236 -14.98 -4.85 17.66
CA ILE A 236 -14.52 -5.74 16.60
C ILE A 236 -14.55 -4.98 15.27
N THR A 237 -13.37 -4.69 14.72
CA THR A 237 -13.20 -4.13 13.39
C THR A 237 -12.86 -5.27 12.41
N CYS A 238 -13.75 -5.51 11.45
CA CYS A 238 -13.54 -6.50 10.40
C CYS A 238 -12.90 -5.86 9.18
N ILE A 239 -11.66 -6.24 8.89
CA ILE A 239 -10.88 -5.73 7.75
C ILE A 239 -10.95 -6.76 6.63
N ILE A 240 -11.63 -6.39 5.54
CA ILE A 240 -11.82 -7.23 4.36
C ILE A 240 -11.18 -6.53 3.16
N PRO A 241 -9.85 -6.71 2.94
CA PRO A 241 -9.15 -6.02 1.85
C PRO A 241 -9.79 -6.26 0.48
N TYR A 242 -10.24 -7.48 0.21
CA TYR A 242 -11.09 -7.81 -0.93
C TYR A 242 -12.45 -8.30 -0.44
N TYR A 243 -13.49 -7.53 -0.76
CA TYR A 243 -14.88 -7.86 -0.40
C TYR A 243 -15.51 -8.77 -1.45
N GLY A 244 -15.54 -10.06 -1.15
CA GLY A 244 -16.19 -11.05 -2.01
C GLY A 244 -17.68 -10.72 -2.20
N TYR A 245 -18.24 -11.12 -3.35
CA TYR A 245 -19.61 -10.79 -3.76
C TYR A 245 -19.90 -9.31 -4.05
N ALA A 246 -18.91 -8.41 -4.01
CA ALA A 246 -19.08 -6.99 -4.33
C ALA A 246 -19.70 -6.75 -5.71
N ARG A 247 -19.46 -7.66 -6.69
CA ARG A 247 -20.03 -7.58 -8.03
C ARG A 247 -21.55 -7.88 -8.11
N GLN A 248 -22.15 -8.27 -7.00
CA GLN A 248 -23.60 -8.53 -6.87
C GLN A 248 -24.26 -7.46 -5.98
N ASP A 249 -23.97 -6.19 -6.27
CA ASP A 249 -24.44 -5.00 -5.56
C ASP A 249 -25.86 -4.57 -5.94
N ARG A 250 -26.41 -5.13 -7.02
CA ARG A 250 -27.72 -4.83 -7.55
C ARG A 250 -28.33 -6.04 -8.27
N LYS A 251 -29.64 -5.99 -8.48
CA LYS A 251 -30.32 -6.95 -9.38
C LYS A 251 -30.05 -6.54 -10.82
N ALA A 252 -29.18 -7.24 -11.52
CA ALA A 252 -28.94 -7.05 -12.95
C ALA A 252 -30.15 -7.58 -13.80
N LEU A 253 -30.78 -8.63 -13.32
CA LEU A 253 -31.97 -9.23 -13.92
C LEU A 253 -33.08 -9.48 -12.87
N PRO A 254 -34.36 -9.61 -13.26
CA PRO A 254 -35.43 -9.97 -12.33
C PRO A 254 -35.13 -11.26 -11.55
N ARG A 255 -35.52 -11.32 -10.28
CA ARG A 255 -35.38 -12.47 -9.36
C ARG A 255 -33.95 -12.81 -8.95
N GLN A 256 -32.98 -11.93 -9.19
CA GLN A 256 -31.61 -12.06 -8.66
C GLN A 256 -31.50 -11.52 -7.24
N PRO A 257 -30.58 -12.04 -6.42
CA PRO A 257 -30.27 -11.50 -5.12
C PRO A 257 -29.46 -10.21 -5.22
N ILE A 258 -29.28 -9.53 -4.08
CA ILE A 258 -28.25 -8.52 -3.85
C ILE A 258 -27.28 -9.12 -2.80
N THR A 259 -26.36 -9.95 -3.25
CA THR A 259 -25.52 -10.76 -2.35
C THR A 259 -24.55 -9.89 -1.56
N ALA A 260 -24.10 -8.75 -2.11
CA ALA A 260 -23.30 -7.80 -1.37
C ALA A 260 -24.00 -7.30 -0.10
N LYS A 261 -25.34 -7.05 -0.17
CA LYS A 261 -26.13 -6.70 1.03
C LYS A 261 -26.29 -7.86 1.99
N LEU A 262 -26.48 -9.08 1.48
CA LEU A 262 -26.57 -10.27 2.33
C LEU A 262 -25.29 -10.44 3.15
N VAL A 263 -24.12 -10.36 2.51
CA VAL A 263 -22.82 -10.47 3.19
C VAL A 263 -22.65 -9.38 4.24
N ALA A 264 -23.00 -8.11 3.92
CA ALA A 264 -22.97 -7.02 4.88
C ALA A 264 -23.80 -7.34 6.14
N SER A 265 -25.04 -7.82 5.95
CA SER A 265 -25.90 -8.18 7.09
C SER A 265 -25.35 -9.35 7.91
N LEU A 266 -24.72 -10.34 7.27
CA LEU A 266 -24.11 -11.48 7.97
C LEU A 266 -22.91 -11.05 8.82
N LEU A 267 -22.06 -10.14 8.33
CA LEU A 267 -20.92 -9.61 9.07
C LEU A 267 -21.37 -8.84 10.32
N GLU A 268 -22.40 -8.01 10.21
CA GLU A 268 -22.96 -7.25 11.32
C GLU A 268 -23.59 -8.20 12.37
N GLU A 269 -24.40 -9.17 11.92
CA GLU A 269 -25.05 -10.14 12.79
C GLU A 269 -24.00 -11.02 13.50
N ALA A 270 -22.92 -11.38 12.83
CA ALA A 270 -21.81 -12.13 13.42
C ALA A 270 -21.05 -11.34 14.51
N GLY A 271 -21.08 -10.00 14.46
CA GLY A 271 -20.51 -9.17 15.54
C GLY A 271 -19.56 -8.06 15.08
N ALA A 272 -19.46 -7.74 13.79
CA ALA A 272 -18.65 -6.63 13.32
C ALA A 272 -19.24 -5.28 13.79
N ASN A 273 -18.44 -4.47 14.50
CA ASN A 273 -18.79 -3.11 14.92
C ASN A 273 -18.35 -2.06 13.89
N ARG A 274 -17.36 -2.38 13.07
CA ARG A 274 -16.82 -1.56 11.98
C ARG A 274 -16.32 -2.48 10.88
N VAL A 275 -16.43 -2.06 9.62
CA VAL A 275 -15.87 -2.77 8.48
C VAL A 275 -14.89 -1.88 7.73
N VAL A 276 -13.78 -2.44 7.30
CA VAL A 276 -12.77 -1.76 6.46
C VAL A 276 -12.61 -2.54 5.17
N THR A 277 -12.65 -1.85 4.06
CA THR A 277 -12.49 -2.42 2.71
C THR A 277 -11.53 -1.59 1.88
N PHE A 278 -11.18 -2.09 0.71
CA PHE A 278 -10.40 -1.35 -0.29
C PHE A 278 -11.11 -1.41 -1.64
N ASP A 279 -11.18 -0.26 -2.31
CA ASP A 279 -11.68 -0.11 -3.68
C ASP A 279 -12.91 -0.98 -3.99
N LEU A 280 -13.98 -0.83 -3.21
CA LEU A 280 -15.23 -1.55 -3.44
C LEU A 280 -15.68 -1.42 -4.91
N HIS A 281 -16.14 -2.51 -5.48
CA HIS A 281 -16.64 -2.53 -6.87
C HIS A 281 -17.70 -1.44 -7.14
N ALA A 282 -18.50 -1.15 -6.13
CA ALA A 282 -19.50 -0.10 -6.17
C ALA A 282 -19.52 0.63 -4.82
N ALA A 283 -19.25 1.93 -4.81
CA ALA A 283 -19.14 2.73 -3.59
C ALA A 283 -20.43 2.71 -2.73
N GLN A 284 -21.59 2.53 -3.35
CA GLN A 284 -22.87 2.42 -2.64
C GLN A 284 -22.99 1.19 -1.74
N ILE A 285 -22.10 0.18 -1.85
CA ILE A 285 -22.06 -0.98 -0.94
C ILE A 285 -21.83 -0.52 0.50
N GLN A 286 -21.13 0.60 0.75
CA GLN A 286 -20.98 1.19 2.07
C GLN A 286 -22.34 1.46 2.73
N GLY A 287 -23.36 1.85 1.95
CA GLY A 287 -24.72 2.07 2.43
C GLY A 287 -25.52 0.78 2.73
N PHE A 288 -24.95 -0.40 2.51
CA PHE A 288 -25.57 -1.67 2.89
C PHE A 288 -25.34 -2.03 4.35
N PHE A 289 -24.38 -1.40 4.99
CA PHE A 289 -24.05 -1.57 6.39
C PHE A 289 -24.79 -0.55 7.27
N HIS A 290 -25.09 -0.95 8.49
CA HIS A 290 -25.54 -0.06 9.57
C HIS A 290 -24.37 0.41 10.42
N CYS A 291 -23.32 -0.40 10.56
CA CYS A 291 -22.07 -0.02 11.22
C CYS A 291 -21.22 0.89 10.31
N PRO A 292 -20.27 1.66 10.89
CA PRO A 292 -19.31 2.43 10.11
C PRO A 292 -18.52 1.58 9.13
N VAL A 293 -18.32 2.11 7.91
CA VAL A 293 -17.48 1.49 6.88
C VAL A 293 -16.44 2.48 6.39
N ASP A 294 -15.19 2.05 6.40
CA ASP A 294 -14.08 2.78 5.78
C ASP A 294 -13.66 2.04 4.52
N ASP A 295 -14.02 2.58 3.35
CA ASP A 295 -13.59 2.08 2.05
C ASP A 295 -12.39 2.89 1.57
N LEU A 296 -11.18 2.33 1.70
CA LEU A 296 -9.94 2.97 1.30
C LEU A 296 -9.71 2.81 -0.20
N THR A 297 -9.07 3.79 -0.83
CA THR A 297 -8.66 3.67 -2.23
C THR A 297 -7.16 3.46 -2.37
N THR A 298 -6.76 2.57 -3.28
CA THR A 298 -5.35 2.30 -3.62
C THR A 298 -4.82 3.22 -4.72
N VAL A 299 -5.67 4.06 -5.32
CA VAL A 299 -5.30 4.99 -6.40
C VAL A 299 -4.10 5.88 -6.04
N PRO A 300 -4.00 6.49 -4.84
CA PRO A 300 -2.84 7.31 -4.49
C PRO A 300 -1.52 6.53 -4.50
N MET A 301 -1.53 5.30 -4.02
CA MET A 301 -0.36 4.41 -4.04
C MET A 301 0.05 4.03 -5.46
N MET A 302 -0.93 3.72 -6.32
CA MET A 302 -0.69 3.42 -7.74
C MET A 302 -0.17 4.65 -8.49
N GLY A 303 -0.77 5.83 -8.24
CA GLY A 303 -0.31 7.10 -8.81
C GLY A 303 1.15 7.39 -8.46
N GLN A 304 1.54 7.22 -7.20
CA GLN A 304 2.92 7.38 -6.78
C GLN A 304 3.87 6.36 -7.47
N TYR A 305 3.42 5.12 -7.66
CA TYR A 305 4.19 4.11 -8.40
C TYR A 305 4.47 4.56 -9.84
N PHE A 306 3.43 5.04 -10.56
CA PHE A 306 3.59 5.45 -11.94
C PHE A 306 4.36 6.78 -12.10
N ARG A 307 4.21 7.74 -11.17
CA ARG A 307 5.05 8.95 -11.16
C ARG A 307 6.54 8.63 -11.16
N ARG A 308 6.97 7.61 -10.40
CA ARG A 308 8.37 7.17 -10.35
C ARG A 308 8.90 6.56 -11.63
N LYS A 309 8.02 6.19 -12.56
CA LYS A 309 8.42 5.73 -13.89
C LYS A 309 8.72 6.88 -14.85
N ASN A 310 8.56 8.15 -14.40
CA ASN A 310 8.85 9.36 -15.15
C ASN A 310 8.19 9.37 -16.53
N PHE A 311 6.90 9.01 -16.60
CA PHE A 311 6.12 9.16 -17.81
C PHE A 311 5.96 10.65 -18.19
N ASP A 312 6.07 10.96 -19.47
CA ASP A 312 5.72 12.27 -19.99
C ASP A 312 4.19 12.45 -19.95
N PRO A 313 3.64 13.39 -19.17
CA PRO A 313 2.20 13.61 -19.05
C PRO A 313 1.50 13.88 -20.39
N GLU A 314 2.17 14.56 -21.35
CA GLU A 314 1.63 14.85 -22.68
C GLU A 314 1.59 13.61 -23.58
N GLN A 315 2.48 12.65 -23.35
CA GLN A 315 2.58 11.40 -24.10
C GLN A 315 1.91 10.21 -23.38
N THR A 316 1.24 10.46 -22.26
CA THR A 316 0.57 9.43 -21.44
C THR A 316 -0.93 9.70 -21.37
N VAL A 317 -1.74 8.65 -21.32
CA VAL A 317 -3.19 8.73 -21.11
C VAL A 317 -3.68 7.65 -20.16
N VAL A 318 -4.50 8.03 -19.18
CA VAL A 318 -5.19 7.07 -18.34
C VAL A 318 -6.49 6.62 -18.98
N VAL A 319 -6.71 5.32 -19.06
CA VAL A 319 -7.86 4.73 -19.74
C VAL A 319 -8.77 4.00 -18.76
N SER A 320 -10.06 4.36 -18.79
CA SER A 320 -11.10 3.56 -18.17
C SER A 320 -11.58 2.47 -19.14
N PRO A 321 -11.58 1.19 -18.74
CA PRO A 321 -12.01 0.09 -19.60
C PRO A 321 -13.53 0.05 -19.83
N ASP A 322 -14.31 0.84 -19.07
CA ASP A 322 -15.75 1.01 -19.19
C ASP A 322 -16.23 2.31 -18.51
N HIS A 323 -17.55 2.56 -18.54
CA HIS A 323 -18.14 3.74 -17.90
C HIS A 323 -18.10 3.70 -16.36
N GLY A 324 -18.08 2.53 -15.74
CA GLY A 324 -18.07 2.36 -14.28
C GLY A 324 -16.77 2.84 -13.64
N GLY A 325 -15.63 2.65 -14.33
CA GLY A 325 -14.30 3.01 -13.87
C GLY A 325 -13.89 4.47 -14.07
N VAL A 326 -14.72 5.32 -14.73
CA VAL A 326 -14.34 6.69 -15.14
C VAL A 326 -13.89 7.55 -13.97
N LYS A 327 -14.53 7.47 -12.80
CA LYS A 327 -14.12 8.24 -11.62
C LYS A 327 -12.71 7.84 -11.16
N ARG A 328 -12.42 6.54 -11.13
CA ARG A 328 -11.10 6.00 -10.77
C ARG A 328 -10.03 6.46 -11.76
N ALA A 329 -10.34 6.38 -13.07
CA ALA A 329 -9.44 6.85 -14.12
C ALA A 329 -9.14 8.35 -13.98
N ARG A 330 -10.16 9.18 -13.68
CA ARG A 330 -9.98 10.61 -13.48
C ARG A 330 -9.07 10.90 -12.29
N ASN A 331 -9.29 10.27 -11.15
CA ASN A 331 -8.47 10.46 -9.96
C ASN A 331 -6.99 10.10 -10.21
N LEU A 332 -6.73 9.00 -10.93
CA LEU A 332 -5.37 8.64 -11.30
C LEU A 332 -4.75 9.63 -12.30
N ALA A 333 -5.53 10.06 -13.29
CA ALA A 333 -5.09 11.01 -14.30
C ALA A 333 -4.76 12.39 -13.72
N GLU A 334 -5.56 12.88 -12.75
CA GLU A 334 -5.29 14.10 -12.00
C GLU A 334 -3.95 14.01 -11.25
N MET A 335 -3.66 12.88 -10.62
CA MET A 335 -2.37 12.66 -9.95
C MET A 335 -1.19 12.61 -10.91
N LEU A 336 -1.37 12.09 -12.11
CA LEU A 336 -0.32 11.96 -13.14
C LEU A 336 -0.29 13.15 -14.09
N GLU A 337 -1.18 14.14 -13.91
CA GLU A 337 -1.31 15.33 -14.73
C GLU A 337 -1.51 15.02 -16.23
N CYS A 338 -2.17 13.89 -16.54
CA CYS A 338 -2.37 13.43 -17.91
C CYS A 338 -3.86 13.34 -18.29
N PRO A 339 -4.18 13.30 -19.59
CA PRO A 339 -5.55 13.18 -20.06
C PRO A 339 -6.16 11.81 -19.76
N ILE A 340 -7.50 11.71 -19.87
CA ILE A 340 -8.24 10.45 -19.79
C ILE A 340 -8.81 10.05 -21.15
N ALA A 341 -8.97 8.73 -21.34
CA ALA A 341 -9.81 8.16 -22.39
C ALA A 341 -10.72 7.07 -21.81
N ILE A 342 -11.80 6.75 -22.53
CA ILE A 342 -12.81 5.80 -22.07
C ILE A 342 -13.09 4.83 -23.21
N ILE A 343 -13.11 3.53 -22.93
CA ILE A 343 -13.57 2.51 -23.87
C ILE A 343 -15.09 2.37 -23.73
N ASP A 344 -15.82 2.89 -24.72
CA ASP A 344 -17.27 2.77 -24.81
C ASP A 344 -17.65 1.46 -25.51
N LYS A 345 -18.05 0.46 -24.70
CA LYS A 345 -18.52 -0.84 -25.20
C LYS A 345 -20.01 -0.78 -25.49
N ARG A 346 -20.39 -0.67 -26.75
CA ARG A 346 -21.82 -0.74 -27.16
C ARG A 346 -22.17 -2.17 -27.55
N ARG A 347 -23.15 -2.74 -26.86
CA ARG A 347 -23.80 -4.02 -27.24
C ARG A 347 -25.11 -3.70 -27.97
N PRO A 348 -25.11 -3.57 -29.31
CA PRO A 348 -26.34 -3.21 -30.01
C PRO A 348 -27.39 -4.34 -30.02
N ARG A 349 -26.99 -5.62 -29.90
CA ARG A 349 -27.84 -6.81 -29.75
C ARG A 349 -27.06 -8.01 -29.23
N ALA A 350 -27.75 -9.01 -28.66
CA ALA A 350 -27.16 -10.32 -28.37
C ALA A 350 -26.62 -10.96 -29.66
N ASN A 351 -25.38 -11.45 -29.65
CA ASN A 351 -24.64 -12.09 -30.77
C ASN A 351 -24.16 -11.19 -31.91
N VAL A 352 -24.07 -9.86 -31.72
CA VAL A 352 -23.43 -8.95 -32.68
C VAL A 352 -22.05 -8.55 -32.11
N CYS A 353 -21.01 -8.50 -32.98
CA CYS A 353 -19.67 -8.04 -32.63
C CYS A 353 -19.73 -6.71 -31.87
N GLU A 354 -19.05 -6.61 -30.74
CA GLU A 354 -19.00 -5.40 -29.93
C GLU A 354 -18.34 -4.27 -30.75
N ALA A 355 -19.12 -3.25 -31.10
CA ALA A 355 -18.55 -2.00 -31.58
C ALA A 355 -17.99 -1.25 -30.38
N CYS A 356 -16.66 -1.17 -30.29
CA CYS A 356 -15.98 -0.41 -29.24
C CYS A 356 -15.50 0.92 -29.81
N ASN A 357 -15.95 2.03 -29.26
CA ASN A 357 -15.41 3.36 -29.52
C ASN A 357 -14.50 3.78 -28.36
N ILE A 358 -13.44 4.50 -28.69
CA ILE A 358 -12.63 5.20 -27.70
C ILE A 358 -13.02 6.66 -27.69
N ILE A 359 -13.39 7.16 -26.52
CA ILE A 359 -13.61 8.59 -26.27
C ILE A 359 -12.33 9.13 -25.68
N GLY A 360 -11.66 10.04 -26.39
CA GLY A 360 -10.34 10.56 -26.08
C GLY A 360 -9.29 10.13 -27.10
N ASP A 361 -8.07 10.62 -26.95
CA ASP A 361 -6.97 10.35 -27.87
C ASP A 361 -5.92 9.44 -27.22
N VAL A 362 -5.63 8.31 -27.86
CA VAL A 362 -4.67 7.30 -27.40
C VAL A 362 -3.54 7.06 -28.41
N LYS A 363 -3.64 7.68 -29.60
CA LYS A 363 -2.69 7.45 -30.68
C LYS A 363 -1.30 7.99 -30.30
N ASP A 364 -0.30 7.18 -30.55
CA ASP A 364 1.11 7.44 -30.26
C ASP A 364 1.41 7.79 -28.78
N LYS A 365 0.52 7.35 -27.84
CA LYS A 365 0.67 7.57 -26.39
C LYS A 365 0.90 6.27 -25.64
N ASP A 366 1.56 6.38 -24.48
CA ASP A 366 1.58 5.33 -23.46
C ASP A 366 0.23 5.33 -22.74
N VAL A 367 -0.30 4.14 -22.50
CA VAL A 367 -1.63 3.94 -21.91
C VAL A 367 -1.50 3.31 -20.53
N ILE A 368 -2.21 3.87 -19.56
CA ILE A 368 -2.38 3.27 -18.22
C ILE A 368 -3.86 2.93 -18.04
N ILE A 369 -4.21 1.64 -18.15
CA ILE A 369 -5.58 1.16 -17.88
C ILE A 369 -5.74 1.04 -16.36
N VAL A 370 -6.82 1.60 -15.80
CA VAL A 370 -7.13 1.48 -14.37
C VAL A 370 -8.49 0.85 -14.16
N ASP A 371 -8.55 -0.18 -13.29
CA ASP A 371 -9.79 -0.87 -12.93
C ASP A 371 -9.77 -1.26 -11.43
N ASP A 372 -10.85 -1.84 -10.89
CA ASP A 372 -10.91 -2.40 -9.54
C ASP A 372 -10.45 -3.86 -9.50
N ILE A 373 -10.82 -4.66 -10.48
CA ILE A 373 -10.66 -6.13 -10.45
C ILE A 373 -10.09 -6.66 -11.76
N ILE A 374 -9.09 -7.54 -11.67
CA ILE A 374 -8.74 -8.48 -12.74
C ILE A 374 -9.17 -9.89 -12.28
N ASP A 375 -10.15 -10.48 -12.97
CA ASP A 375 -10.58 -11.86 -12.71
C ASP A 375 -9.96 -12.81 -13.77
N THR A 376 -10.63 -13.07 -14.89
CA THR A 376 -10.12 -13.95 -15.95
C THR A 376 -9.17 -13.25 -16.94
N GLY A 377 -9.04 -11.95 -16.85
CA GLY A 377 -8.24 -11.12 -17.75
C GLY A 377 -8.86 -10.87 -19.14
N GLY A 378 -10.00 -11.52 -19.45
CA GLY A 378 -10.59 -11.46 -20.80
C GLY A 378 -10.96 -10.04 -21.25
N SER A 379 -11.66 -9.29 -20.40
CA SER A 379 -12.05 -7.89 -20.69
C SER A 379 -10.87 -6.97 -20.84
N LEU A 380 -9.82 -7.18 -20.03
CA LEU A 380 -8.59 -6.41 -20.07
C LEU A 380 -7.82 -6.65 -21.38
N ILE A 381 -7.67 -7.92 -21.78
CA ILE A 381 -7.00 -8.30 -23.04
C ILE A 381 -7.75 -7.75 -24.25
N ALA A 382 -9.09 -7.82 -24.24
CA ALA A 382 -9.91 -7.22 -25.30
C ALA A 382 -9.69 -5.69 -25.38
N ALA A 383 -9.70 -4.99 -24.25
CA ALA A 383 -9.38 -3.57 -24.17
C ALA A 383 -7.97 -3.26 -24.71
N THR A 384 -6.98 -4.07 -24.35
CA THR A 384 -5.61 -3.96 -24.82
C THR A 384 -5.51 -4.06 -26.35
N ASN A 385 -6.21 -5.01 -26.96
CA ASN A 385 -6.19 -5.20 -28.40
C ASN A 385 -6.81 -3.98 -29.12
N ILE A 386 -7.94 -3.48 -28.63
CA ILE A 386 -8.59 -2.30 -29.19
C ILE A 386 -7.66 -1.08 -29.13
N LEU A 387 -7.00 -0.85 -27.99
CA LEU A 387 -6.06 0.26 -27.82
C LEU A 387 -4.86 0.15 -28.78
N LYS A 388 -4.33 -1.05 -28.97
CA LYS A 388 -3.25 -1.31 -29.93
C LYS A 388 -3.67 -1.08 -31.38
N GLU A 389 -4.90 -1.46 -31.74
CA GLU A 389 -5.47 -1.17 -33.07
C GLU A 389 -5.64 0.34 -33.32
N GLN A 390 -5.87 1.13 -32.26
CA GLN A 390 -5.90 2.59 -32.33
C GLN A 390 -4.51 3.26 -32.30
N GLY A 391 -3.44 2.47 -32.30
CA GLY A 391 -2.07 2.95 -32.47
C GLY A 391 -1.41 3.47 -31.18
N CYS A 392 -1.83 3.03 -30.00
CA CYS A 392 -1.12 3.37 -28.77
C CYS A 392 0.27 2.71 -28.71
N LYS A 393 1.19 3.32 -27.95
CA LYS A 393 2.53 2.78 -27.64
C LYS A 393 2.45 1.65 -26.64
N ASP A 394 3.02 1.80 -25.47
CA ASP A 394 3.02 0.79 -24.41
C ASP A 394 1.72 0.81 -23.62
N ILE A 395 1.33 -0.35 -23.09
CA ILE A 395 0.14 -0.49 -22.25
C ILE A 395 0.53 -1.02 -20.88
N TYR A 396 0.22 -0.23 -19.88
CA TYR A 396 0.33 -0.54 -18.47
C TYR A 396 -1.06 -0.70 -17.88
N VAL A 397 -1.17 -1.47 -16.83
CA VAL A 397 -2.44 -1.72 -16.15
C VAL A 397 -2.24 -1.56 -14.65
N CYS A 398 -3.16 -0.90 -13.96
CA CYS A 398 -3.20 -0.92 -12.51
C CYS A 398 -4.58 -1.27 -12.00
N VAL A 399 -4.63 -2.19 -11.04
CA VAL A 399 -5.89 -2.75 -10.51
C VAL A 399 -5.74 -3.04 -9.03
N ALA A 400 -6.74 -2.69 -8.24
CA ALA A 400 -6.72 -2.96 -6.82
C ALA A 400 -6.64 -4.48 -6.54
N HIS A 401 -7.51 -5.28 -7.16
CA HIS A 401 -7.71 -6.68 -6.82
C HIS A 401 -7.32 -7.63 -7.95
N GLY A 402 -6.19 -8.33 -7.80
CA GLY A 402 -5.75 -9.39 -8.69
C GLY A 402 -6.34 -10.75 -8.28
N ILE A 403 -7.54 -11.10 -8.77
CA ILE A 403 -8.15 -12.42 -8.48
C ILE A 403 -7.47 -13.53 -9.28
N PHE A 404 -7.10 -13.24 -10.52
CA PHE A 404 -6.40 -14.12 -11.44
C PHE A 404 -6.99 -15.54 -11.54
N SER A 405 -8.30 -15.61 -11.82
CA SER A 405 -8.97 -16.89 -11.99
C SER A 405 -8.52 -17.61 -13.27
N HIS A 406 -8.50 -18.93 -13.22
CA HIS A 406 -8.11 -19.80 -14.32
C HIS A 406 -6.65 -19.53 -14.78
N ASN A 407 -6.44 -19.29 -16.07
CA ASN A 407 -5.15 -19.00 -16.68
C ASN A 407 -4.92 -17.50 -16.96
N ALA A 408 -5.46 -16.62 -16.11
CA ALA A 408 -5.38 -15.17 -16.32
C ALA A 408 -3.93 -14.68 -16.39
N ILE A 409 -3.06 -15.17 -15.51
CA ILE A 409 -1.64 -14.80 -15.48
C ILE A 409 -0.94 -15.16 -16.78
N THR A 410 -1.13 -16.39 -17.27
CA THR A 410 -0.58 -16.83 -18.56
C THR A 410 -1.07 -15.97 -19.72
N ARG A 411 -2.38 -15.64 -19.73
CA ARG A 411 -2.95 -14.75 -20.75
C ARG A 411 -2.36 -13.35 -20.72
N ILE A 412 -2.07 -12.82 -19.53
CA ILE A 412 -1.41 -11.53 -19.37
C ILE A 412 0.02 -11.61 -19.89
N GLU A 413 0.77 -12.67 -19.56
CA GLU A 413 2.13 -12.88 -20.03
C GLU A 413 2.20 -12.95 -21.56
N ASP A 414 1.25 -13.65 -22.21
CA ASP A 414 1.16 -13.78 -23.66
C ASP A 414 0.59 -12.52 -24.36
N SER A 415 0.06 -11.56 -23.61
CA SER A 415 -0.60 -10.35 -24.15
C SER A 415 0.38 -9.26 -24.56
N ARG A 416 -0.15 -8.19 -25.16
CA ARG A 416 0.59 -6.97 -25.49
C ARG A 416 0.71 -5.98 -24.31
N ILE A 417 0.31 -6.37 -23.11
CA ILE A 417 0.47 -5.60 -21.87
C ILE A 417 1.95 -5.64 -21.49
N LYS A 418 2.50 -4.49 -21.14
CA LYS A 418 3.89 -4.37 -20.70
C LYS A 418 4.04 -4.68 -19.21
N GLU A 419 3.09 -4.21 -18.41
CA GLU A 419 3.10 -4.43 -16.97
C GLU A 419 1.69 -4.37 -16.39
N VAL A 420 1.43 -5.19 -15.39
CA VAL A 420 0.21 -5.18 -14.56
C VAL A 420 0.61 -4.94 -13.12
N VAL A 421 0.17 -3.83 -12.56
CA VAL A 421 0.36 -3.47 -11.15
C VAL A 421 -0.91 -3.81 -10.38
N VAL A 422 -0.78 -4.66 -9.37
CA VAL A 422 -1.88 -5.02 -8.47
C VAL A 422 -1.49 -4.78 -7.02
N THR A 423 -2.42 -4.94 -6.10
CA THR A 423 -2.12 -4.86 -4.66
C THR A 423 -2.21 -6.23 -3.99
N ASN A 424 -1.63 -6.33 -2.79
CA ASN A 424 -1.77 -7.52 -1.95
C ASN A 424 -3.08 -7.55 -1.14
N THR A 425 -4.13 -6.87 -1.61
CA THR A 425 -5.51 -7.06 -1.10
C THR A 425 -5.96 -8.51 -1.25
N ILE A 426 -5.44 -9.20 -2.24
CA ILE A 426 -5.55 -10.66 -2.40
C ILE A 426 -4.13 -11.21 -2.43
N THR A 427 -3.86 -12.21 -1.60
CA THR A 427 -2.57 -12.91 -1.62
C THR A 427 -2.47 -13.74 -2.90
N ILE A 428 -1.44 -13.49 -3.69
CA ILE A 428 -1.14 -14.25 -4.89
C ILE A 428 -0.03 -15.25 -4.54
N PRO A 429 -0.21 -16.56 -4.78
CA PRO A 429 0.82 -17.55 -4.51
C PRO A 429 2.14 -17.22 -5.20
N GLN A 430 3.26 -17.41 -4.52
CA GLN A 430 4.60 -17.11 -5.06
C GLN A 430 4.90 -17.89 -6.37
N GLU A 431 4.39 -19.11 -6.46
CA GLU A 431 4.52 -19.94 -7.66
C GLU A 431 3.80 -19.32 -8.86
N GLU A 432 2.61 -18.74 -8.64
CA GLU A 432 1.85 -18.03 -9.66
C GLU A 432 2.56 -16.73 -10.07
N LEU A 433 3.10 -15.96 -9.12
CA LEU A 433 3.87 -14.75 -9.42
C LEU A 433 5.16 -15.05 -10.20
N ALA A 434 5.86 -16.13 -9.84
CA ALA A 434 7.09 -16.53 -10.52
C ALA A 434 6.85 -16.94 -11.99
N SER A 435 5.61 -17.23 -12.38
CA SER A 435 5.25 -17.59 -13.76
C SER A 435 5.07 -16.37 -14.68
N SER A 436 5.16 -15.16 -14.17
CA SER A 436 5.01 -13.92 -14.96
C SER A 436 6.09 -12.89 -14.63
N SER A 437 6.66 -12.32 -15.69
CA SER A 437 7.58 -11.18 -15.60
C SER A 437 6.86 -9.82 -15.58
N LYS A 438 5.55 -9.81 -15.82
CA LYS A 438 4.75 -8.59 -16.02
C LYS A 438 3.95 -8.13 -14.79
N ILE A 439 3.87 -8.95 -13.73
CA ILE A 439 3.05 -8.63 -12.56
C ILE A 439 3.89 -8.01 -11.46
N THR A 440 3.51 -6.80 -11.06
CA THR A 440 4.07 -6.08 -9.90
C THR A 440 3.01 -6.00 -8.79
N VAL A 441 3.37 -6.39 -7.57
CA VAL A 441 2.45 -6.34 -6.41
C VAL A 441 2.87 -5.23 -5.47
N LEU A 442 1.96 -4.28 -5.20
CA LEU A 442 2.13 -3.23 -4.21
C LEU A 442 1.47 -3.63 -2.89
N SER A 443 2.12 -3.36 -1.76
CA SER A 443 1.55 -3.69 -0.45
C SER A 443 0.69 -2.58 0.11
N ILE A 444 -0.53 -2.94 0.57
CA ILE A 444 -1.42 -2.06 1.34
C ILE A 444 -1.10 -2.07 2.84
N GLY A 445 -0.13 -2.88 3.30
CA GLY A 445 0.17 -3.07 4.72
C GLY A 445 0.45 -1.77 5.46
N TRP A 446 1.16 -0.83 4.81
CA TRP A 446 1.38 0.50 5.33
C TRP A 446 0.08 1.30 5.51
N MET A 447 -0.76 1.38 4.47
CA MET A 447 -2.05 2.09 4.54
C MET A 447 -2.92 1.53 5.65
N LEU A 448 -2.98 0.20 5.76
CA LEU A 448 -3.77 -0.49 6.76
C LEU A 448 -3.24 -0.26 8.18
N SER A 449 -1.92 -0.25 8.38
CA SER A 449 -1.32 0.10 9.67
C SER A 449 -1.67 1.51 10.11
N LYS A 450 -1.69 2.47 9.19
CA LYS A 450 -2.11 3.85 9.45
C LYS A 450 -3.58 3.96 9.78
N LEU A 451 -4.43 3.21 9.10
CA LEU A 451 -5.86 3.17 9.45
C LEU A 451 -6.05 2.65 10.89
N ILE A 452 -5.42 1.52 11.24
CA ILE A 452 -5.53 0.95 12.58
C ILE A 452 -5.06 1.97 13.65
N LEU A 453 -3.97 2.69 13.38
CA LEU A 453 -3.54 3.79 14.24
C LEU A 453 -4.58 4.89 14.33
N ALA A 454 -5.09 5.37 13.20
CA ALA A 454 -6.08 6.46 13.17
C ALA A 454 -7.34 6.08 13.96
N VAL A 455 -7.87 4.89 13.73
CA VAL A 455 -9.05 4.38 14.47
C VAL A 455 -8.73 4.22 15.96
N SER A 456 -7.56 3.64 16.30
CA SER A 456 -7.16 3.40 17.70
C SER A 456 -6.81 4.68 18.46
N CYS A 457 -6.34 5.73 17.78
CA CYS A 457 -5.97 7.01 18.38
C CYS A 457 -7.06 8.09 18.20
N HIS A 458 -8.21 7.75 17.59
CA HIS A 458 -9.30 8.68 17.29
C HIS A 458 -8.84 9.89 16.45
N THR A 459 -7.90 9.66 15.51
CA THR A 459 -7.44 10.66 14.55
C THR A 459 -8.10 10.49 13.18
N PRO A 460 -8.07 11.52 12.31
CA PRO A 460 -8.71 11.44 11.00
C PRO A 460 -8.13 10.32 10.12
N VAL A 461 -9.00 9.51 9.49
CA VAL A 461 -8.61 8.45 8.55
C VAL A 461 -7.90 9.02 7.30
N SER A 462 -8.15 10.28 6.95
CA SER A 462 -7.46 10.96 5.83
C SER A 462 -5.94 10.98 5.97
N GLU A 463 -5.39 10.89 7.19
CA GLU A 463 -3.94 10.79 7.42
C GLU A 463 -3.31 9.54 6.79
N VAL A 464 -4.12 8.52 6.44
CA VAL A 464 -3.66 7.32 5.72
C VAL A 464 -2.99 7.68 4.39
N TYR A 465 -3.42 8.77 3.74
CA TYR A 465 -2.92 9.19 2.44
C TYR A 465 -1.76 10.18 2.49
N ALA A 466 -1.39 10.68 3.68
CA ALA A 466 -0.41 11.76 3.83
C ALA A 466 0.96 11.51 3.18
N LEU A 467 1.37 10.25 3.00
CA LEU A 467 2.61 9.89 2.29
C LEU A 467 2.46 9.75 0.77
N TYR A 468 1.24 9.74 0.27
CA TYR A 468 0.95 9.67 -1.16
C TYR A 468 0.53 11.03 -1.74
N GLU A 469 0.28 12.03 -0.87
CA GLU A 469 0.03 13.41 -1.25
C GLU A 469 1.40 14.07 -1.47
N ASP A 470 1.85 14.14 -2.71
CA ASP A 470 2.93 15.04 -3.09
C ASP A 470 2.36 16.47 -3.11
N LYS A 471 3.04 17.37 -2.41
CA LYS A 471 2.90 18.81 -2.64
C LYS A 471 3.85 19.23 -3.71
#